data_15df6e6eb0361bcef58ac6ef03f6afc1
#
_entry.id   15df6e6eb0361bcef58ac6ef03f6afc1
#
_cell.length_a   1.000
_cell.length_b   1.000
_cell.length_c   1.000
_cell.angle_alpha   90.00
_cell.angle_beta   90.00
_cell.angle_gamma   90.00
#
_symmetry.space_group_name_H-M   'P 1'
#
loop_
_entity.id
_entity.type
_entity.pdbx_description
1 polymer ?
#
loop_
_entity_poly.entity_id
_entity_poly.type
_entity_poly.pdbx_seq_one_letter_code
_entity_poly.pdbx_strand_id
1 'polypeptide(L)'
;MQAKFHRAVLGAVMALGLQCAYAATVNGVAIPDSAIVDAVRAAGLPDSAPAREAMKQQLIARELFRQEAAKDKTLDQRPDVQALLREARNQILTQAWLKDHIKPAPVTDAEVRARYDAIVATLGDKEYKARVIEVADDATASAALARIKAGEDFAKIAQDISLAPSKTAGGAMEWLSFKVPVQEGKTQNLPLPIAQAMASLPPGAVTPAPVVLGERRYLIKIDAVRPTQIPSFDTAAPGIRQALQAQALERATLTLVTGLLTKAKITQ
;
A
#
# COMPACT_ATOMS: atom_id res chain seq x y z
N MET A 1 64.16 -14.10 -65.35
CA MET A 1 62.98 -13.26 -65.43
C MET A 1 61.95 -13.85 -64.45
N GLN A 2 61.74 -13.18 -63.35
CA GLN A 2 60.96 -13.68 -62.22
C GLN A 2 59.55 -13.08 -62.25
N ALA A 3 58.52 -13.91 -62.33
CA ALA A 3 57.13 -13.53 -62.18
C ALA A 3 56.74 -13.60 -60.71
N LYS A 4 56.28 -12.46 -60.13
CA LYS A 4 55.79 -12.35 -58.77
C LYS A 4 54.29 -12.68 -58.74
N PHE A 5 53.93 -13.77 -58.01
CA PHE A 5 52.56 -14.10 -57.67
C PHE A 5 52.14 -13.26 -56.47
N HIS A 6 51.06 -12.45 -56.61
CA HIS A 6 50.38 -11.81 -55.53
C HIS A 6 49.21 -12.69 -55.12
N ARG A 7 49.28 -13.24 -53.90
CA ARG A 7 48.11 -13.91 -53.26
C ARG A 7 47.26 -12.83 -52.59
N ALA A 8 46.08 -12.64 -53.14
CA ALA A 8 45.04 -11.90 -52.46
C ALA A 8 44.37 -12.80 -51.43
N VAL A 9 44.46 -12.45 -50.10
CA VAL A 9 43.75 -13.07 -49.02
C VAL A 9 42.43 -12.32 -48.88
N LEU A 10 41.32 -12.95 -49.31
CA LEU A 10 39.95 -12.45 -49.04
C LEU A 10 39.62 -12.81 -47.59
N GLY A 11 39.65 -11.84 -46.71
CA GLY A 11 39.13 -11.94 -45.33
C GLY A 11 37.60 -11.86 -45.36
N ALA A 12 36.93 -12.98 -45.19
CA ALA A 12 35.48 -13.01 -44.92
C ALA A 12 35.22 -12.55 -43.48
N VAL A 13 34.78 -11.32 -43.32
CA VAL A 13 34.21 -10.84 -42.03
C VAL A 13 32.83 -11.46 -41.88
N MET A 14 32.73 -12.52 -41.10
CA MET A 14 31.44 -13.01 -40.58
C MET A 14 30.88 -11.98 -39.58
N ALA A 15 29.99 -11.13 -40.04
CA ALA A 15 29.12 -10.37 -39.14
C ALA A 15 28.14 -11.36 -38.48
N LEU A 16 28.40 -11.75 -37.22
CA LEU A 16 27.39 -12.38 -36.38
C LEU A 16 26.30 -11.32 -36.11
N GLY A 17 25.28 -11.28 -36.96
CA GLY A 17 24.08 -10.55 -36.70
C GLY A 17 23.38 -11.22 -35.50
N LEU A 18 23.26 -10.52 -34.37
CA LEU A 18 22.26 -10.86 -33.35
C LEU A 18 20.89 -10.86 -34.05
N GLN A 19 20.38 -12.04 -34.36
CA GLN A 19 18.98 -12.20 -34.77
C GLN A 19 18.10 -11.92 -33.54
N CYS A 20 17.76 -10.63 -33.34
CA CYS A 20 16.64 -10.30 -32.50
C CYS A 20 15.40 -10.95 -33.13
N ALA A 21 14.79 -11.90 -32.43
CA ALA A 21 13.56 -12.52 -32.88
C ALA A 21 12.44 -11.45 -32.87
N TYR A 22 12.08 -10.96 -34.04
CA TYR A 22 10.97 -10.05 -34.23
C TYR A 22 9.72 -10.87 -34.48
N ALA A 23 8.69 -10.64 -33.68
CA ALA A 23 7.40 -11.29 -33.87
C ALA A 23 6.60 -10.72 -35.06
N ALA A 24 6.84 -9.45 -35.41
CA ALA A 24 6.25 -8.77 -36.55
C ALA A 24 7.08 -7.52 -36.92
N THR A 25 6.81 -6.99 -38.14
CA THR A 25 7.36 -5.71 -38.60
C THR A 25 6.23 -4.88 -39.22
N VAL A 26 6.12 -3.62 -38.81
CA VAL A 26 5.09 -2.70 -39.33
C VAL A 26 5.79 -1.53 -40.02
N ASN A 27 5.75 -1.48 -41.34
CA ASN A 27 6.41 -0.46 -42.15
C ASN A 27 7.90 -0.25 -41.79
N GLY A 28 8.61 -1.36 -41.53
CA GLY A 28 10.03 -1.33 -41.14
C GLY A 28 10.29 -1.19 -39.63
N VAL A 29 9.30 -0.91 -38.81
CA VAL A 29 9.41 -0.87 -37.34
C VAL A 29 9.17 -2.26 -36.77
N ALA A 30 10.15 -2.80 -36.06
CA ALA A 30 10.08 -4.12 -35.47
C ALA A 30 9.23 -4.13 -34.19
N ILE A 31 8.40 -5.16 -34.06
CA ILE A 31 7.70 -5.52 -32.82
C ILE A 31 8.42 -6.75 -32.26
N PRO A 32 9.23 -6.61 -31.20
CA PRO A 32 9.96 -7.73 -30.62
C PRO A 32 9.01 -8.68 -29.89
N ASP A 33 9.35 -9.96 -29.86
CA ASP A 33 8.56 -10.98 -29.12
C ASP A 33 8.43 -10.64 -27.63
N SER A 34 9.45 -10.03 -27.03
CA SER A 34 9.41 -9.55 -25.64
C SER A 34 8.26 -8.55 -25.39
N ALA A 35 7.96 -7.67 -26.36
CA ALA A 35 6.86 -6.73 -26.20
C ALA A 35 5.50 -7.43 -26.16
N ILE A 36 5.35 -8.56 -26.87
CA ILE A 36 4.12 -9.38 -26.81
C ILE A 36 4.00 -10.05 -25.44
N VAL A 37 5.09 -10.64 -24.94
CA VAL A 37 5.13 -11.28 -23.60
C VAL A 37 4.79 -10.25 -22.52
N ASP A 38 5.36 -9.06 -22.59
CA ASP A 38 5.09 -7.99 -21.62
C ASP A 38 3.62 -7.50 -21.73
N ALA A 39 3.07 -7.42 -22.92
CA ALA A 39 1.66 -7.05 -23.11
C ALA A 39 0.70 -8.11 -22.55
N VAL A 40 0.96 -9.41 -22.74
CA VAL A 40 0.19 -10.52 -22.16
C VAL A 40 0.24 -10.44 -20.63
N ARG A 41 1.42 -10.22 -20.05
CA ARG A 41 1.60 -10.06 -18.60
C ARG A 41 0.88 -8.84 -18.06
N ALA A 42 0.99 -7.70 -18.73
CA ALA A 42 0.31 -6.46 -18.33
C ALA A 42 -1.22 -6.57 -18.38
N ALA A 43 -1.75 -7.38 -19.30
CA ALA A 43 -3.18 -7.68 -19.40
C ALA A 43 -3.66 -8.71 -18.35
N GLY A 44 -2.77 -9.30 -17.54
CA GLY A 44 -3.12 -10.33 -16.57
C GLY A 44 -3.60 -11.65 -17.22
N LEU A 45 -3.25 -11.88 -18.48
CA LEU A 45 -3.69 -13.06 -19.23
C LEU A 45 -2.69 -14.22 -19.03
N PRO A 46 -3.16 -15.49 -19.07
CA PRO A 46 -2.28 -16.63 -19.16
C PRO A 46 -1.45 -16.56 -20.45
N ASP A 47 -0.15 -16.89 -20.34
CA ASP A 47 0.74 -16.92 -21.49
C ASP A 47 0.43 -18.12 -22.38
N SER A 48 -0.35 -17.88 -23.45
CA SER A 48 -0.84 -18.88 -24.40
C SER A 48 -0.72 -18.38 -25.83
N ALA A 49 -0.69 -19.27 -26.80
CA ALA A 49 -0.62 -18.90 -28.21
C ALA A 49 -1.77 -17.97 -28.66
N PRO A 50 -3.04 -18.20 -28.27
CA PRO A 50 -4.12 -17.26 -28.58
C PRO A 50 -3.93 -15.89 -27.95
N ALA A 51 -3.49 -15.82 -26.66
CA ALA A 51 -3.25 -14.56 -25.97
C ALA A 51 -2.09 -13.77 -26.63
N ARG A 52 -1.01 -14.45 -26.98
CA ARG A 52 0.13 -13.84 -27.69
C ARG A 52 -0.29 -13.30 -29.06
N GLU A 53 -1.09 -14.05 -29.83
CA GLU A 53 -1.56 -13.60 -31.13
C GLU A 53 -2.49 -12.38 -31.02
N ALA A 54 -3.42 -12.38 -30.05
CA ALA A 54 -4.28 -11.24 -29.78
C ALA A 54 -3.47 -9.98 -29.40
N MET A 55 -2.49 -10.11 -28.52
CA MET A 55 -1.62 -9.00 -28.14
C MET A 55 -0.73 -8.52 -29.29
N LYS A 56 -0.24 -9.43 -30.12
CA LYS A 56 0.51 -9.09 -31.33
C LYS A 56 -0.32 -8.23 -32.28
N GLN A 57 -1.58 -8.61 -32.56
CA GLN A 57 -2.48 -7.82 -33.40
C GLN A 57 -2.74 -6.44 -32.79
N GLN A 58 -2.92 -6.37 -31.48
CA GLN A 58 -3.09 -5.09 -30.78
C GLN A 58 -1.85 -4.19 -30.89
N LEU A 59 -0.66 -4.76 -30.74
CA LEU A 59 0.59 -4.00 -30.88
C LEU A 59 0.81 -3.52 -32.32
N ILE A 60 0.47 -4.35 -33.33
CA ILE A 60 0.49 -3.96 -34.74
C ILE A 60 -0.46 -2.77 -35.00
N ALA A 61 -1.71 -2.85 -34.52
CA ALA A 61 -2.68 -1.78 -34.67
C ALA A 61 -2.21 -0.49 -33.97
N ARG A 62 -1.67 -0.61 -32.76
CA ARG A 62 -1.10 0.53 -32.00
C ARG A 62 0.04 1.19 -32.76
N GLU A 63 0.94 0.41 -33.37
CA GLU A 63 2.05 0.94 -34.13
C GLU A 63 1.57 1.65 -35.41
N LEU A 64 0.56 1.10 -36.13
CA LEU A 64 -0.06 1.76 -37.26
C LEU A 64 -0.67 3.11 -36.88
N PHE A 65 -1.43 3.16 -35.76
CA PHE A 65 -2.02 4.43 -35.28
C PHE A 65 -0.93 5.45 -34.90
N ARG A 66 0.16 5.00 -34.27
CA ARG A 66 1.29 5.86 -33.93
C ARG A 66 1.96 6.44 -35.20
N GLN A 67 2.10 5.63 -36.23
CA GLN A 67 2.68 6.08 -37.51
C GLN A 67 1.77 7.05 -38.24
N GLU A 68 0.45 6.83 -38.23
CA GLU A 68 -0.52 7.77 -38.82
C GLU A 68 -0.55 9.09 -38.04
N ALA A 69 -0.56 9.04 -36.70
CA ALA A 69 -0.49 10.22 -35.88
C ALA A 69 0.80 11.04 -36.12
N ALA A 70 1.94 10.36 -36.34
CA ALA A 70 3.21 11.02 -36.61
C ALA A 70 3.27 11.73 -37.98
N LYS A 71 2.38 11.41 -38.90
CA LYS A 71 2.24 12.10 -40.21
C LYS A 71 1.52 13.43 -40.06
N ASP A 72 0.61 13.56 -39.12
CA ASP A 72 -0.10 14.79 -38.87
C ASP A 72 0.74 15.72 -37.97
N LYS A 73 1.56 16.53 -38.63
CA LYS A 73 2.45 17.51 -37.97
C LYS A 73 1.73 18.66 -37.27
N THR A 74 0.41 18.71 -37.36
CA THR A 74 -0.38 19.74 -36.65
C THR A 74 -0.84 19.28 -35.28
N LEU A 75 -0.83 17.98 -34.99
CA LEU A 75 -1.29 17.41 -33.73
C LEU A 75 -0.49 17.96 -32.51
N ASP A 76 0.81 18.01 -32.65
CA ASP A 76 1.70 18.50 -31.60
C ASP A 76 1.62 20.02 -31.38
N GLN A 77 1.06 20.75 -32.36
CA GLN A 77 0.85 22.22 -32.27
C GLN A 77 -0.53 22.58 -31.67
N ARG A 78 -1.42 21.62 -31.55
CA ARG A 78 -2.75 21.87 -30.97
C ARG A 78 -2.63 22.30 -29.50
N PRO A 79 -3.39 23.34 -29.08
CA PRO A 79 -3.32 23.88 -27.71
C PRO A 79 -3.63 22.84 -26.62
N ASP A 80 -4.61 21.96 -26.87
CA ASP A 80 -4.98 20.87 -25.95
C ASP A 80 -3.85 19.83 -25.83
N VAL A 81 -3.24 19.42 -26.94
CA VAL A 81 -2.10 18.48 -26.94
C VAL A 81 -0.89 19.10 -26.23
N GLN A 82 -0.57 20.36 -26.52
CA GLN A 82 0.50 21.08 -25.87
C GLN A 82 0.28 21.21 -24.34
N ALA A 83 -0.97 21.41 -23.90
CA ALA A 83 -1.29 21.43 -22.48
C ALA A 83 -1.01 20.07 -21.81
N LEU A 84 -1.46 18.98 -22.44
CA LEU A 84 -1.22 17.62 -21.95
C LEU A 84 0.27 17.25 -21.95
N LEU A 85 1.01 17.62 -22.98
CA LEU A 85 2.46 17.39 -23.03
C LEU A 85 3.21 18.14 -21.95
N ARG A 86 2.86 19.41 -21.67
CA ARG A 86 3.44 20.18 -20.56
C ARG A 86 3.16 19.54 -19.23
N GLU A 87 1.91 19.14 -18.99
CA GLU A 87 1.52 18.47 -17.74
C GLU A 87 2.26 17.15 -17.56
N ALA A 88 2.26 16.28 -18.58
CA ALA A 88 2.98 15.01 -18.56
C ALA A 88 4.48 15.21 -18.32
N ARG A 89 5.10 16.21 -18.98
CA ARG A 89 6.51 16.55 -18.77
C ARG A 89 6.76 16.97 -17.32
N ASN A 90 5.94 17.88 -16.78
CA ASN A 90 6.10 18.35 -15.41
C ASN A 90 5.96 17.21 -14.41
N GLN A 91 5.00 16.33 -14.60
CA GLN A 91 4.78 15.15 -13.76
C GLN A 91 5.99 14.21 -13.79
N ILE A 92 6.50 13.89 -14.99
CA ILE A 92 7.69 13.02 -15.16
C ILE A 92 8.92 13.65 -14.48
N LEU A 93 9.17 14.94 -14.72
CA LEU A 93 10.31 15.64 -14.12
C LEU A 93 10.18 15.70 -12.59
N THR A 94 9.00 16.00 -12.07
CA THR A 94 8.74 16.02 -10.63
C THR A 94 8.96 14.65 -10.00
N GLN A 95 8.43 13.58 -10.60
CA GLN A 95 8.63 12.21 -10.11
C GLN A 95 10.12 11.80 -10.12
N ALA A 96 10.83 12.08 -11.22
CA ALA A 96 12.25 11.80 -11.32
C ALA A 96 13.04 12.56 -10.24
N TRP A 97 12.76 13.86 -10.09
CA TRP A 97 13.41 14.69 -9.08
C TRP A 97 13.13 14.21 -7.66
N LEU A 98 11.88 13.88 -7.31
CA LEU A 98 11.51 13.34 -6.01
C LEU A 98 12.24 12.03 -5.71
N LYS A 99 12.30 11.12 -6.69
CA LYS A 99 13.03 9.85 -6.56
C LYS A 99 14.51 10.07 -6.21
N ASP A 100 15.12 11.11 -6.77
CA ASP A 100 16.53 11.41 -6.53
C ASP A 100 16.78 12.18 -5.23
N HIS A 101 15.78 12.88 -4.70
CA HIS A 101 15.94 13.77 -3.54
C HIS A 101 15.30 13.24 -2.25
N ILE A 102 14.30 12.36 -2.33
CA ILE A 102 13.78 11.66 -1.15
C ILE A 102 14.74 10.53 -0.83
N LYS A 103 15.51 10.67 0.25
CA LYS A 103 16.51 9.70 0.71
C LYS A 103 16.12 9.20 2.10
N PRO A 104 15.23 8.19 2.19
CA PRO A 104 14.92 7.60 3.48
C PRO A 104 16.16 6.92 4.08
N ALA A 105 16.32 7.05 5.39
CA ALA A 105 17.35 6.31 6.09
C ALA A 105 17.12 4.80 5.94
N PRO A 106 18.16 4.01 5.71
CA PRO A 106 18.04 2.55 5.65
C PRO A 106 17.61 2.00 7.02
N VAL A 107 16.65 1.07 7.00
CA VAL A 107 16.20 0.37 8.20
C VAL A 107 17.13 -0.82 8.47
N THR A 108 17.77 -0.81 9.62
CA THR A 108 18.70 -1.85 10.05
C THR A 108 17.99 -3.01 10.75
N ASP A 109 18.62 -4.19 10.80
CA ASP A 109 18.11 -5.34 11.55
C ASP A 109 18.02 -5.05 13.07
N ALA A 110 18.93 -4.25 13.59
CA ALA A 110 18.92 -3.82 14.98
C ALA A 110 17.66 -2.97 15.30
N GLU A 111 17.27 -2.06 14.42
CA GLU A 111 16.04 -1.27 14.59
C GLU A 111 14.79 -2.13 14.53
N VAL A 112 14.74 -3.10 13.60
CA VAL A 112 13.63 -4.06 13.51
C VAL A 112 13.53 -4.88 14.79
N ARG A 113 14.67 -5.37 15.32
CA ARG A 113 14.71 -6.11 16.57
C ARG A 113 14.28 -5.27 17.75
N ALA A 114 14.81 -4.06 17.89
CA ALA A 114 14.44 -3.14 18.95
C ALA A 114 12.93 -2.80 18.92
N ARG A 115 12.36 -2.63 17.70
CA ARG A 115 10.92 -2.39 17.54
C ARG A 115 10.08 -3.60 17.94
N TYR A 116 10.50 -4.82 17.56
CA TYR A 116 9.86 -6.05 18.00
C TYR A 116 9.88 -6.17 19.53
N ASP A 117 11.05 -6.02 20.16
CA ASP A 117 11.20 -6.13 21.60
C ASP A 117 10.36 -5.07 22.35
N ALA A 118 10.29 -3.85 21.80
CA ALA A 118 9.43 -2.78 22.33
C ALA A 118 7.93 -3.15 22.24
N ILE A 119 7.49 -3.76 21.14
CA ILE A 119 6.10 -4.23 21.01
C ILE A 119 5.83 -5.34 22.03
N VAL A 120 6.68 -6.36 22.08
CA VAL A 120 6.53 -7.49 23.02
C VAL A 120 6.50 -6.99 24.47
N ALA A 121 7.32 -6.00 24.81
CA ALA A 121 7.36 -5.42 26.16
C ALA A 121 6.05 -4.74 26.59
N THR A 122 5.18 -4.37 25.64
CA THR A 122 3.84 -3.78 25.93
C THR A 122 2.75 -4.82 26.08
N LEU A 123 2.99 -6.04 25.64
CA LEU A 123 1.99 -7.10 25.70
C LEU A 123 1.77 -7.56 27.15
N GLY A 124 0.52 -7.88 27.47
CA GLY A 124 0.14 -8.51 28.72
C GLY A 124 0.11 -10.03 28.60
N ASP A 125 -0.24 -10.70 29.71
CA ASP A 125 -0.38 -12.15 29.75
C ASP A 125 -1.59 -12.66 28.97
N LYS A 126 -2.56 -11.77 28.74
CA LYS A 126 -3.84 -12.07 28.07
C LYS A 126 -4.07 -11.15 26.90
N GLU A 127 -4.77 -11.66 25.90
CA GLU A 127 -5.32 -10.87 24.81
C GLU A 127 -6.84 -11.02 24.76
N TYR A 128 -7.48 -9.95 24.34
CA TYR A 128 -8.94 -9.75 24.38
C TYR A 128 -9.46 -9.64 22.95
N LYS A 129 -10.49 -10.43 22.63
CA LYS A 129 -11.33 -10.23 21.44
C LYS A 129 -12.56 -9.46 21.88
N ALA A 130 -12.73 -8.26 21.39
CA ALA A 130 -13.80 -7.36 21.82
C ALA A 130 -14.62 -6.83 20.66
N ARG A 131 -15.78 -6.30 20.99
CA ARG A 131 -16.60 -5.45 20.13
C ARG A 131 -16.83 -4.12 20.78
N VAL A 132 -17.01 -3.06 19.97
CA VAL A 132 -17.26 -1.71 20.46
C VAL A 132 -18.45 -1.09 19.71
N ILE A 133 -19.30 -0.40 20.47
CA ILE A 133 -20.28 0.55 19.94
C ILE A 133 -19.84 1.93 20.41
N GLU A 134 -19.64 2.84 19.50
CA GLU A 134 -19.37 4.25 19.76
C GLU A 134 -20.59 5.07 19.39
N VAL A 135 -21.07 5.93 20.28
CA VAL A 135 -22.21 6.82 20.03
C VAL A 135 -21.93 8.25 20.52
N ALA A 136 -22.75 9.19 20.08
CA ALA A 136 -22.51 10.61 20.32
C ALA A 136 -22.81 11.03 21.78
N ASP A 137 -23.81 10.41 22.44
CA ASP A 137 -24.40 10.92 23.69
C ASP A 137 -24.86 9.80 24.62
N ASP A 138 -25.20 10.21 25.88
CA ASP A 138 -25.64 9.31 26.92
C ASP A 138 -27.02 8.69 26.64
N ALA A 139 -27.93 9.41 25.99
CA ALA A 139 -29.28 8.93 25.68
C ALA A 139 -29.20 7.75 24.69
N THR A 140 -28.44 7.91 23.60
CA THR A 140 -28.21 6.87 22.60
C THR A 140 -27.49 5.67 23.21
N ALA A 141 -26.48 5.89 24.07
CA ALA A 141 -25.77 4.83 24.74
C ALA A 141 -26.69 4.05 25.71
N SER A 142 -27.52 4.74 26.46
CA SER A 142 -28.49 4.12 27.39
C SER A 142 -29.54 3.30 26.66
N ALA A 143 -30.07 3.82 25.54
CA ALA A 143 -30.99 3.08 24.69
C ALA A 143 -30.34 1.81 24.09
N ALA A 144 -29.11 1.90 23.62
CA ALA A 144 -28.35 0.74 23.11
C ALA A 144 -28.14 -0.31 24.23
N LEU A 145 -27.75 0.13 25.42
CA LEU A 145 -27.58 -0.76 26.58
C LEU A 145 -28.89 -1.46 26.99
N ALA A 146 -30.02 -0.75 26.90
CA ALA A 146 -31.33 -1.34 27.14
C ALA A 146 -31.68 -2.42 26.10
N ARG A 147 -31.39 -2.19 24.80
CA ARG A 147 -31.57 -3.17 23.72
C ARG A 147 -30.71 -4.42 23.98
N ILE A 148 -29.45 -4.23 24.39
CA ILE A 148 -28.54 -5.34 24.73
C ILE A 148 -29.08 -6.17 25.91
N LYS A 149 -29.57 -5.49 26.98
CA LYS A 149 -30.16 -6.14 28.15
C LYS A 149 -31.45 -6.89 27.81
N ALA A 150 -32.18 -6.45 26.78
CA ALA A 150 -33.37 -7.12 26.27
C ALA A 150 -33.03 -8.34 25.38
N GLY A 151 -31.74 -8.63 25.17
CA GLY A 151 -31.26 -9.79 24.42
C GLY A 151 -30.98 -9.54 22.92
N GLU A 152 -31.05 -8.28 22.48
CA GLU A 152 -30.69 -7.96 21.10
C GLU A 152 -29.18 -8.15 20.85
N ASP A 153 -28.85 -8.62 19.67
CA ASP A 153 -27.46 -8.93 19.30
C ASP A 153 -26.59 -7.67 19.24
N PHE A 154 -25.48 -7.68 19.97
CA PHE A 154 -24.55 -6.54 20.05
C PHE A 154 -24.04 -6.11 18.67
N ALA A 155 -23.75 -7.07 17.78
CA ALA A 155 -23.23 -6.77 16.45
C ALA A 155 -24.28 -6.08 15.57
N LYS A 156 -25.56 -6.46 15.69
CA LYS A 156 -26.65 -5.80 14.98
C LYS A 156 -26.83 -4.36 15.45
N ILE A 157 -26.80 -4.13 16.77
CA ILE A 157 -26.87 -2.78 17.33
C ILE A 157 -25.67 -1.95 16.87
N ALA A 158 -24.46 -2.52 16.87
CA ALA A 158 -23.28 -1.84 16.36
C ALA A 158 -23.42 -1.44 14.89
N GLN A 159 -23.93 -2.35 14.04
CA GLN A 159 -24.20 -2.07 12.62
C GLN A 159 -25.26 -0.98 12.41
N ASP A 160 -26.21 -0.90 13.30
CA ASP A 160 -27.31 0.07 13.26
C ASP A 160 -26.80 1.49 13.62
N ILE A 161 -26.26 1.66 14.83
CA ILE A 161 -26.06 2.98 15.42
C ILE A 161 -24.60 3.38 15.67
N SER A 162 -23.63 2.45 15.58
CA SER A 162 -22.24 2.78 15.94
C SER A 162 -21.61 3.81 14.98
N LEU A 163 -20.82 4.70 15.55
CA LEU A 163 -19.99 5.67 14.84
C LEU A 163 -18.55 5.16 14.65
N ALA A 164 -18.20 4.03 15.28
CA ALA A 164 -16.87 3.43 15.16
C ALA A 164 -16.58 2.93 13.74
N PRO A 165 -15.33 2.97 13.26
CA PRO A 165 -14.94 2.42 11.96
C PRO A 165 -15.29 0.93 11.79
N SER A 166 -15.36 0.17 12.89
CA SER A 166 -15.76 -1.25 12.92
C SER A 166 -17.27 -1.49 12.83
N LYS A 167 -18.09 -0.46 12.61
CA LYS A 167 -19.55 -0.54 12.47
C LYS A 167 -20.00 -1.67 11.56
N THR A 168 -19.50 -1.72 10.33
CA THR A 168 -19.89 -2.71 9.32
C THR A 168 -19.52 -4.15 9.72
N ALA A 169 -18.49 -4.30 10.55
CA ALA A 169 -18.08 -5.58 11.14
C ALA A 169 -18.79 -5.89 12.47
N GLY A 170 -19.91 -5.19 12.80
CA GLY A 170 -20.63 -5.36 14.04
C GLY A 170 -19.81 -4.97 15.27
N GLY A 171 -18.98 -3.94 15.13
CA GLY A 171 -18.12 -3.43 16.19
C GLY A 171 -16.87 -4.28 16.47
N ALA A 172 -16.61 -5.34 15.71
CA ALA A 172 -15.49 -6.26 15.97
C ALA A 172 -14.15 -5.56 15.91
N MET A 173 -13.28 -5.87 16.88
CA MET A 173 -11.91 -5.42 16.98
C MET A 173 -10.96 -6.61 16.76
N GLU A 174 -9.71 -6.34 16.38
CA GLU A 174 -8.67 -7.37 16.38
C GLU A 174 -8.31 -7.79 17.81
N TRP A 175 -7.54 -8.89 17.95
CA TRP A 175 -7.02 -9.28 19.25
C TRP A 175 -6.11 -8.20 19.82
N LEU A 176 -6.38 -7.77 21.05
CA LEU A 176 -5.64 -6.72 21.76
C LEU A 176 -5.03 -7.27 23.01
N SER A 177 -3.73 -7.04 23.22
CA SER A 177 -3.02 -7.42 24.43
C SER A 177 -2.39 -6.19 25.08
N PHE A 178 -2.52 -6.05 26.38
CA PHE A 178 -1.90 -5.00 27.17
C PHE A 178 -1.72 -5.48 28.62
N LYS A 179 -0.76 -4.90 29.33
CA LYS A 179 -0.49 -5.26 30.73
C LYS A 179 -1.61 -4.80 31.67
N VAL A 180 -1.89 -5.63 32.65
CA VAL A 180 -2.77 -5.31 33.78
C VAL A 180 -1.94 -5.28 35.05
N PRO A 181 -1.99 -4.19 35.85
CA PRO A 181 -2.87 -3.02 35.74
C PRO A 181 -2.56 -2.16 34.50
N VAL A 182 -3.63 -1.64 33.89
CA VAL A 182 -3.52 -0.88 32.64
C VAL A 182 -2.77 0.43 32.85
N GLN A 183 -1.80 0.73 32.00
CA GLN A 183 -0.97 1.93 32.05
C GLN A 183 -1.14 2.74 30.76
N GLU A 184 -1.24 4.06 30.91
CA GLU A 184 -1.34 4.98 29.79
C GLU A 184 -0.11 4.85 28.87
N GLY A 185 -0.34 4.93 27.55
CA GLY A 185 0.71 4.78 26.53
C GLY A 185 1.22 3.35 26.33
N LYS A 186 0.71 2.35 27.10
CA LYS A 186 1.09 0.93 26.98
C LYS A 186 -0.11 0.01 26.62
N THR A 187 -1.06 0.54 25.86
CA THR A 187 -2.33 -0.11 25.54
C THR A 187 -2.48 -0.35 24.03
N GLN A 188 -1.38 -0.32 23.27
CA GLN A 188 -1.41 -0.43 21.80
C GLN A 188 -2.33 0.64 21.14
N ASN A 189 -2.20 1.89 21.59
CA ASN A 189 -3.00 3.05 21.20
C ASN A 189 -4.49 2.99 21.59
N LEU A 190 -4.90 2.00 22.39
CA LEU A 190 -6.24 1.99 22.92
C LEU A 190 -6.36 3.05 24.05
N PRO A 191 -7.39 3.90 24.06
CA PRO A 191 -7.59 4.86 25.14
C PRO A 191 -7.69 4.17 26.50
N LEU A 192 -7.08 4.77 27.53
CA LEU A 192 -6.98 4.18 28.87
C LEU A 192 -8.34 3.72 29.45
N PRO A 193 -9.44 4.54 29.41
CA PRO A 193 -10.72 4.12 29.93
C PRO A 193 -11.30 2.87 29.21
N ILE A 194 -11.07 2.76 27.91
CA ILE A 194 -11.49 1.61 27.12
C ILE A 194 -10.73 0.35 27.53
N ALA A 195 -9.40 0.45 27.64
CA ALA A 195 -8.55 -0.67 28.06
C ALA A 195 -8.87 -1.13 29.50
N GLN A 196 -9.15 -0.21 30.41
CA GLN A 196 -9.56 -0.52 31.79
C GLN A 196 -10.89 -1.24 31.82
N ALA A 197 -11.88 -0.76 31.03
CA ALA A 197 -13.17 -1.44 30.92
C ALA A 197 -13.02 -2.86 30.36
N MET A 198 -12.21 -3.03 29.29
CA MET A 198 -11.93 -4.36 28.73
C MET A 198 -11.28 -5.31 29.75
N ALA A 199 -10.29 -4.82 30.51
CA ALA A 199 -9.58 -5.62 31.51
C ALA A 199 -10.47 -6.09 32.66
N SER A 200 -11.56 -5.35 32.97
CA SER A 200 -12.48 -5.64 34.06
C SER A 200 -13.62 -6.61 33.69
N LEU A 201 -13.83 -6.85 32.40
CA LEU A 201 -14.94 -7.65 31.91
C LEU A 201 -14.54 -9.12 31.69
N PRO A 202 -15.36 -10.09 32.15
CA PRO A 202 -15.20 -11.49 31.78
C PRO A 202 -15.67 -11.71 30.32
N PRO A 203 -15.25 -12.84 29.69
CA PRO A 203 -15.75 -13.25 28.37
C PRO A 203 -17.28 -13.31 28.33
N GLY A 204 -17.87 -12.79 27.25
CA GLY A 204 -19.32 -12.71 27.05
C GLY A 204 -19.98 -11.46 27.67
N ALA A 205 -19.31 -10.78 28.59
CA ALA A 205 -19.89 -9.62 29.27
C ALA A 205 -19.82 -8.33 28.45
N VAL A 206 -20.75 -7.43 28.75
CA VAL A 206 -20.84 -6.06 28.22
C VAL A 206 -20.63 -5.08 29.36
N THR A 207 -20.07 -3.91 29.10
CA THR A 207 -19.96 -2.83 30.09
C THR A 207 -21.33 -2.53 30.73
N PRO A 208 -21.41 -2.46 32.06
CA PRO A 208 -22.68 -2.23 32.77
C PRO A 208 -23.21 -0.81 32.55
N ALA A 209 -22.33 0.12 32.24
CA ALA A 209 -22.61 1.51 31.89
C ALA A 209 -21.74 1.97 30.74
N PRO A 210 -22.12 3.04 30.02
CA PRO A 210 -21.28 3.60 28.96
C PRO A 210 -19.95 4.09 29.51
N VAL A 211 -18.84 3.79 28.77
CA VAL A 211 -17.52 4.35 29.04
C VAL A 211 -17.43 5.71 28.39
N VAL A 212 -17.08 6.74 29.15
CA VAL A 212 -16.97 8.12 28.67
C VAL A 212 -15.58 8.37 28.15
N LEU A 213 -15.47 8.88 26.91
CA LEU A 213 -14.20 9.34 26.34
C LEU A 213 -14.46 10.61 25.52
N GLY A 214 -14.06 11.75 26.08
CA GLY A 214 -14.41 13.05 25.52
C GLY A 214 -15.92 13.22 25.40
N GLU A 215 -16.38 13.63 24.22
CA GLU A 215 -17.82 13.79 23.92
C GLU A 215 -18.52 12.49 23.52
N ARG A 216 -17.77 11.39 23.40
CA ARG A 216 -18.28 10.09 22.94
C ARG A 216 -18.56 9.14 24.08
N ARG A 217 -19.44 8.17 23.82
CA ARG A 217 -19.81 7.08 24.72
C ARG A 217 -19.55 5.75 24.05
N TYR A 218 -19.00 4.82 24.83
CA TYR A 218 -18.59 3.52 24.33
C TYR A 218 -19.25 2.41 25.13
N LEU A 219 -19.84 1.43 24.44
CA LEU A 219 -20.22 0.14 25.01
C LEU A 219 -19.25 -0.90 24.47
N ILE A 220 -18.74 -1.75 25.36
CA ILE A 220 -17.72 -2.75 25.04
C ILE A 220 -18.26 -4.12 25.44
N LYS A 221 -18.12 -5.07 24.53
CA LYS A 221 -18.39 -6.48 24.78
C LYS A 221 -17.10 -7.26 24.62
N ILE A 222 -16.79 -8.16 25.54
CA ILE A 222 -15.68 -9.11 25.39
C ILE A 222 -16.25 -10.40 24.78
N ASP A 223 -15.84 -10.72 23.56
CA ASP A 223 -16.23 -11.96 22.91
C ASP A 223 -15.41 -13.15 23.44
N ALA A 224 -14.08 -12.97 23.62
CA ALA A 224 -13.19 -14.00 24.13
C ALA A 224 -11.94 -13.40 24.80
N VAL A 225 -11.32 -14.18 25.68
CA VAL A 225 -10.03 -13.90 26.29
C VAL A 225 -9.17 -15.17 26.19
N ARG A 226 -7.90 -15.04 25.84
CA ARG A 226 -6.94 -16.13 25.78
C ARG A 226 -5.55 -15.68 26.22
N PRO A 227 -4.62 -16.61 26.49
CA PRO A 227 -3.21 -16.25 26.67
C PRO A 227 -2.66 -15.54 25.43
N THR A 228 -1.86 -14.49 25.65
CA THR A 228 -1.28 -13.70 24.55
C THR A 228 -0.42 -14.58 23.65
N GLN A 229 -0.68 -14.51 22.35
CA GLN A 229 0.11 -15.18 21.33
C GLN A 229 1.16 -14.20 20.79
N ILE A 230 2.42 -14.45 21.14
CA ILE A 230 3.55 -13.62 20.68
C ILE A 230 4.15 -14.30 19.45
N PRO A 231 4.00 -13.71 18.22
CA PRO A 231 4.65 -14.23 17.02
C PRO A 231 6.18 -14.24 17.22
N SER A 232 6.87 -15.22 16.67
CA SER A 232 8.33 -15.21 16.67
C SER A 232 8.88 -13.98 15.96
N PHE A 233 10.11 -13.59 16.28
CA PHE A 233 10.78 -12.48 15.60
C PHE A 233 10.80 -12.67 14.09
N ASP A 234 11.15 -13.87 13.62
CA ASP A 234 11.23 -14.17 12.17
C ASP A 234 9.90 -13.99 11.46
N THR A 235 8.79 -14.31 12.15
CA THR A 235 7.43 -14.13 11.61
C THR A 235 7.03 -12.65 11.57
N ALA A 236 7.39 -11.88 12.58
CA ALA A 236 6.98 -10.48 12.72
C ALA A 236 7.92 -9.49 11.98
N ALA A 237 9.20 -9.84 11.83
CA ALA A 237 10.23 -8.94 11.30
C ALA A 237 9.94 -8.35 9.92
N PRO A 238 9.41 -9.10 8.92
CA PRO A 238 9.08 -8.51 7.62
C PRO A 238 8.06 -7.38 7.71
N GLY A 239 6.98 -7.55 8.47
CA GLY A 239 5.95 -6.53 8.66
C GLY A 239 6.48 -5.30 9.41
N ILE A 240 7.28 -5.53 10.47
CA ILE A 240 7.92 -4.45 11.22
C ILE A 240 8.88 -3.65 10.34
N ARG A 241 9.69 -4.33 9.52
CA ARG A 241 10.60 -3.67 8.57
C ARG A 241 9.85 -2.80 7.59
N GLN A 242 8.77 -3.32 7.00
CA GLN A 242 7.93 -2.56 6.07
C GLN A 242 7.34 -1.30 6.73
N ALA A 243 6.84 -1.41 7.97
CA ALA A 243 6.32 -0.27 8.71
C ALA A 243 7.40 0.79 9.00
N LEU A 244 8.61 0.36 9.41
CA LEU A 244 9.73 1.27 9.64
C LEU A 244 10.22 1.93 8.34
N GLN A 245 10.24 1.21 7.22
CA GLN A 245 10.59 1.76 5.90
C GLN A 245 9.57 2.82 5.45
N ALA A 246 8.27 2.57 5.63
CA ALA A 246 7.22 3.55 5.35
C ALA A 246 7.39 4.82 6.21
N GLN A 247 7.69 4.66 7.50
CA GLN A 247 7.95 5.77 8.41
C GLN A 247 9.21 6.56 8.04
N ALA A 248 10.28 5.87 7.62
CA ALA A 248 11.51 6.51 7.15
C ALA A 248 11.26 7.33 5.87
N LEU A 249 10.46 6.79 4.93
CA LEU A 249 10.07 7.48 3.71
C LEU A 249 9.24 8.74 4.02
N GLU A 250 8.27 8.63 4.91
CA GLU A 250 7.44 9.76 5.34
C GLU A 250 8.30 10.88 5.94
N ARG A 251 9.22 10.54 6.87
CA ARG A 251 10.13 11.50 7.49
C ARG A 251 11.03 12.18 6.45
N ALA A 252 11.60 11.42 5.52
CA ALA A 252 12.44 11.97 4.45
C ALA A 252 11.64 12.93 3.57
N THR A 253 10.39 12.60 3.23
CA THR A 253 9.48 13.44 2.45
C THR A 253 9.16 14.73 3.20
N LEU A 254 8.77 14.66 4.48
CA LEU A 254 8.49 15.83 5.31
C LEU A 254 9.72 16.75 5.44
N THR A 255 10.90 16.16 5.65
CA THR A 255 12.16 16.93 5.72
C THR A 255 12.44 17.66 4.42
N LEU A 256 12.27 17.00 3.27
CA LEU A 256 12.46 17.60 1.96
C LEU A 256 11.46 18.77 1.74
N VAL A 257 10.17 18.54 2.00
CA VAL A 257 9.12 19.55 1.84
C VAL A 257 9.38 20.75 2.74
N THR A 258 9.68 20.53 4.01
CA THR A 258 10.00 21.62 4.97
C THR A 258 11.22 22.40 4.50
N GLY A 259 12.28 21.72 4.04
CA GLY A 259 13.48 22.39 3.52
C GLY A 259 13.24 23.19 2.23
N LEU A 260 12.26 22.82 1.41
CA LEU A 260 11.85 23.58 0.24
C LEU A 260 11.00 24.79 0.65
N LEU A 261 10.05 24.61 1.56
CA LEU A 261 9.17 25.67 2.04
C LEU A 261 9.94 26.81 2.71
N THR A 262 10.98 26.49 3.49
CA THR A 262 11.82 27.52 4.14
C THR A 262 12.62 28.38 3.17
N LYS A 263 12.85 27.91 1.94
CA LYS A 263 13.58 28.60 0.88
C LYS A 263 12.66 29.28 -0.14
N ALA A 264 11.38 28.94 -0.13
CA ALA A 264 10.42 29.43 -1.09
C ALA A 264 9.92 30.84 -0.70
N LYS A 265 9.82 31.71 -1.70
CA LYS A 265 9.10 33.00 -1.56
C LYS A 265 7.64 32.74 -1.98
N ILE A 266 6.76 32.60 -1.00
CA ILE A 266 5.33 32.36 -1.22
C ILE A 266 4.61 33.68 -0.98
N THR A 267 3.87 34.17 -2.00
CA THR A 267 2.95 35.31 -1.89
C THR A 267 1.53 34.81 -2.04
N GLN A 268 0.65 35.18 -1.11
CA GLN A 268 -0.78 34.83 -1.15
C GLN A 268 -1.57 36.04 -1.66
#